data_7c13e2d711b2b6633170535808576ab6
#
_entry.id   7c13e2d711b2b6633170535808576ab6
#
_cell.length_a   1.000
_cell.length_b   1.000
_cell.length_c   1.000
_cell.angle_alpha   90.00
_cell.angle_beta   90.00
_cell.angle_gamma   90.00
#
_symmetry.space_group_name_H-M   'P 1'
#
loop_
_entity.id
_entity.type
_entity.pdbx_description
1 polymer ?
#
loop_
_entity_poly.entity_id
_entity_poly.type
_entity_poly.pdbx_seq_one_letter_code
_entity_poly.pdbx_strand_id
1 'polypeptide(L)'
;MKLRVSAFAIAALSSVALAQLPQHLDVSDLQPYKPQQHVSGTIRVYGNNYIPALMKRWQDGFQKFHPGVTFTTNLPGTEAAMAGITSGIADVAFIGREGYRAEINGFKGRFGYEPLGIEISSGSFGTPHKTFSLEVFIHASNPIKGLTMAQVQAIFGCSGPGGKTVRTWGDLGLTGPIATHPIHVYGYQFDTGMAGYFNRVVLHDTGTWNADLKDFDNGRDANGEVINAGVYILKALAADPDGIAFANLQYTNPDIKQIGLAEHAGGPFVLATPETIWDHTYPLHRFSTLYINRAPGTPVDSKVKEFILYILSREGMQAVADDGAYTPINEHVAQEQRHKLD
;
A
#
# COMPACT_ATOMS: atom_id res chain seq x y z
N MET A 1 72.27 -29.69 22.62
CA MET A 1 71.77 -28.63 21.74
C MET A 1 70.27 -28.84 21.58
N LYS A 2 69.43 -28.13 22.37
CA LYS A 2 67.96 -28.28 22.38
C LYS A 2 67.36 -27.17 21.55
N LEU A 3 66.72 -27.50 20.41
CA LEU A 3 65.96 -26.55 19.61
C LEU A 3 64.61 -26.25 20.32
N ARG A 4 64.33 -24.99 20.58
CA ARG A 4 63.02 -24.49 20.98
C ARG A 4 62.24 -24.11 19.72
N VAL A 5 61.16 -24.78 19.46
CA VAL A 5 60.17 -24.37 18.43
C VAL A 5 59.15 -23.50 19.12
N SER A 6 59.11 -22.22 18.75
CA SER A 6 58.08 -21.27 19.19
C SER A 6 56.90 -21.36 18.21
N ALA A 7 55.75 -21.81 18.70
CA ALA A 7 54.50 -21.81 17.95
C ALA A 7 53.85 -20.38 18.04
N PHE A 8 53.76 -19.70 16.90
CA PHE A 8 52.94 -18.48 16.77
C PHE A 8 51.49 -18.88 16.52
N ALA A 9 50.65 -18.63 17.48
CA ALA A 9 49.21 -18.74 17.28
C ALA A 9 48.67 -17.48 16.62
N ILE A 10 48.24 -17.60 15.36
CA ILE A 10 47.53 -16.52 14.66
C ILE A 10 46.06 -16.61 15.06
N ALA A 11 45.60 -15.69 15.89
CA ALA A 11 44.21 -15.51 16.18
C ALA A 11 43.52 -14.86 14.98
N ALA A 12 42.76 -15.64 14.20
CA ALA A 12 41.88 -15.13 13.17
C ALA A 12 40.66 -14.48 13.84
N LEU A 13 40.59 -13.18 13.87
CA LEU A 13 39.41 -12.39 14.20
C LEU A 13 38.41 -12.53 13.04
N SER A 14 37.45 -13.42 13.18
CA SER A 14 36.30 -13.49 12.29
C SER A 14 35.40 -12.29 12.59
N SER A 15 35.49 -11.24 11.77
CA SER A 15 34.49 -10.18 11.75
C SER A 15 33.17 -10.76 11.21
N VAL A 16 32.24 -11.02 12.08
CA VAL A 16 30.84 -11.29 11.70
C VAL A 16 30.33 -9.94 11.17
N ALA A 17 30.26 -9.80 9.85
CA ALA A 17 29.51 -8.72 9.22
C ALA A 17 28.05 -8.92 9.61
N LEU A 18 27.53 -8.09 10.49
CA LEU A 18 26.09 -7.96 10.72
C LEU A 18 25.47 -7.59 9.36
N ALA A 19 24.69 -8.49 8.80
CA ALA A 19 23.92 -8.18 7.60
C ALA A 19 23.02 -7.00 7.93
N GLN A 20 23.23 -5.89 7.22
CA GLN A 20 22.41 -4.69 7.37
C GLN A 20 20.99 -5.05 6.95
N LEU A 21 19.99 -4.66 7.76
CA LEU A 21 18.58 -4.84 7.41
C LEU A 21 18.31 -4.12 6.08
N PRO A 22 17.39 -4.64 5.23
CA PRO A 22 16.91 -3.89 4.08
C PRO A 22 16.37 -2.52 4.52
N GLN A 23 16.66 -1.48 3.74
CA GLN A 23 16.34 -0.08 4.11
C GLN A 23 14.85 0.12 4.44
N HIS A 24 13.97 -0.53 3.69
CA HIS A 24 12.52 -0.48 3.91
C HIS A 24 12.03 -1.15 5.21
N LEU A 25 12.91 -1.85 5.95
CA LEU A 25 12.64 -2.44 7.26
C LEU A 25 13.42 -1.74 8.39
N ASP A 26 14.31 -0.83 8.05
CA ASP A 26 15.06 -0.06 9.05
C ASP A 26 14.21 1.10 9.57
N VAL A 27 13.90 1.06 10.85
CA VAL A 27 13.11 2.06 11.56
C VAL A 27 13.96 2.99 12.45
N SER A 28 15.29 2.92 12.32
CA SER A 28 16.24 3.63 13.20
C SER A 28 16.11 5.15 13.11
N ASP A 29 15.72 5.68 11.96
CA ASP A 29 15.53 7.11 11.72
C ASP A 29 14.24 7.66 12.34
N LEU A 30 13.28 6.79 12.65
CA LEU A 30 12.02 7.20 13.28
C LEU A 30 12.25 7.68 14.72
N GLN A 31 11.48 8.69 15.11
CA GLN A 31 11.51 9.20 16.49
C GLN A 31 10.98 8.13 17.47
N PRO A 32 11.67 7.91 18.62
CA PRO A 32 11.15 7.02 19.64
C PRO A 32 9.87 7.61 20.25
N TYR A 33 8.96 6.73 20.67
CA TYR A 33 7.74 7.17 21.32
C TYR A 33 8.03 7.86 22.65
N LYS A 34 7.51 9.05 22.82
CA LYS A 34 7.52 9.79 24.07
C LYS A 34 6.10 10.24 24.37
N PRO A 35 5.47 9.71 25.43
CA PRO A 35 4.14 10.17 25.82
C PRO A 35 4.09 11.69 25.98
N GLN A 36 3.15 12.35 25.30
CA GLN A 36 2.87 13.78 25.52
C GLN A 36 2.09 13.97 26.83
N GLN A 37 1.27 12.98 27.18
CA GLN A 37 0.51 12.94 28.43
C GLN A 37 0.21 11.50 28.83
N HIS A 38 -0.02 11.25 30.14
CA HIS A 38 -0.50 9.96 30.58
C HIS A 38 -2.01 9.85 30.34
N VAL A 39 -2.43 8.76 29.72
CA VAL A 39 -3.84 8.51 29.39
C VAL A 39 -4.32 7.18 29.98
N SER A 40 -5.63 7.09 30.17
CA SER A 40 -6.31 5.90 30.68
C SER A 40 -7.69 5.76 30.04
N GLY A 41 -8.33 4.61 30.27
CA GLY A 41 -9.66 4.30 29.74
C GLY A 41 -9.62 3.35 28.55
N THR A 42 -10.75 3.13 27.90
CA THR A 42 -10.89 2.16 26.83
C THR A 42 -10.80 2.82 25.46
N ILE A 43 -10.00 2.24 24.57
CA ILE A 43 -9.98 2.56 23.14
C ILE A 43 -10.71 1.44 22.39
N ARG A 44 -11.75 1.81 21.64
CA ARG A 44 -12.56 0.88 20.85
C ARG A 44 -12.04 0.83 19.42
N VAL A 45 -11.46 -0.32 19.02
CA VAL A 45 -10.90 -0.57 17.68
C VAL A 45 -11.86 -1.43 16.87
N TYR A 46 -12.11 -1.03 15.64
CA TYR A 46 -12.99 -1.77 14.73
C TYR A 46 -12.35 -1.87 13.34
N GLY A 47 -12.48 -3.01 12.66
CA GLY A 47 -12.05 -3.06 11.27
C GLY A 47 -11.44 -4.34 10.73
N ASN A 48 -10.31 -4.22 10.06
CA ASN A 48 -9.69 -5.20 9.20
C ASN A 48 -9.34 -6.52 9.95
N ASN A 49 -9.87 -7.62 9.46
CA ASN A 49 -9.66 -8.97 10.00
C ASN A 49 -8.30 -9.59 9.64
N TYR A 50 -7.48 -8.94 8.81
CA TYR A 50 -6.17 -9.47 8.40
C TYR A 50 -4.99 -8.96 9.23
N ILE A 51 -5.25 -8.18 10.32
CA ILE A 51 -4.19 -7.59 11.15
C ILE A 51 -4.27 -7.91 12.64
N PRO A 52 -4.88 -9.00 13.10
CA PRO A 52 -5.05 -9.22 14.53
C PRO A 52 -3.71 -9.30 15.27
N ALA A 53 -2.68 -9.90 14.67
CA ALA A 53 -1.35 -10.00 15.25
C ALA A 53 -0.66 -8.62 15.37
N LEU A 54 -0.67 -7.83 14.31
CA LEU A 54 -0.10 -6.48 14.32
C LEU A 54 -0.85 -5.57 15.30
N MET A 55 -2.18 -5.62 15.31
CA MET A 55 -2.99 -4.84 16.25
C MET A 55 -2.64 -5.20 17.70
N LYS A 56 -2.50 -6.48 18.01
CA LYS A 56 -2.08 -6.92 19.34
C LYS A 56 -0.68 -6.41 19.72
N ARG A 57 0.28 -6.44 18.81
CA ARG A 57 1.64 -5.91 19.03
C ARG A 57 1.58 -4.41 19.37
N TRP A 58 0.80 -3.61 18.65
CA TRP A 58 0.61 -2.20 18.93
C TRP A 58 -0.05 -1.97 20.30
N GLN A 59 -1.09 -2.72 20.64
CA GLN A 59 -1.78 -2.60 21.92
C GLN A 59 -0.86 -2.98 23.10
N ASP A 60 -0.20 -4.12 23.02
CA ASP A 60 0.72 -4.59 24.07
C ASP A 60 1.91 -3.62 24.26
N GLY A 61 2.43 -3.08 23.15
CA GLY A 61 3.51 -2.12 23.21
C GLY A 61 3.08 -0.76 23.78
N PHE A 62 1.92 -0.25 23.39
CA PHE A 62 1.36 0.99 23.91
C PHE A 62 1.05 0.92 25.41
N GLN A 63 0.50 -0.21 25.87
CA GLN A 63 0.18 -0.42 27.30
C GLN A 63 1.41 -0.41 28.20
N LYS A 64 2.62 -0.63 27.69
CA LYS A 64 3.86 -0.47 28.48
C LYS A 64 4.07 0.98 28.91
N PHE A 65 3.63 1.94 28.12
CA PHE A 65 3.70 3.37 28.41
C PHE A 65 2.43 3.89 29.10
N HIS A 66 1.29 3.25 28.83
CA HIS A 66 -0.03 3.65 29.35
C HIS A 66 -0.79 2.46 29.95
N PRO A 67 -0.36 1.97 31.13
CA PRO A 67 -0.95 0.77 31.73
C PRO A 67 -2.42 0.95 32.15
N GLY A 68 -2.91 2.19 32.24
CA GLY A 68 -4.32 2.49 32.50
C GLY A 68 -5.23 2.41 31.26
N VAL A 69 -4.68 2.13 30.07
CA VAL A 69 -5.48 1.97 28.84
C VAL A 69 -5.84 0.51 28.62
N THR A 70 -7.10 0.29 28.28
CA THR A 70 -7.62 -1.00 27.81
C THR A 70 -8.13 -0.89 26.38
N PHE A 71 -8.26 -2.01 25.70
CA PHE A 71 -8.78 -2.06 24.33
C PHE A 71 -10.00 -2.97 24.23
N THR A 72 -10.99 -2.52 23.47
CA THR A 72 -12.05 -3.38 22.94
C THR A 72 -11.82 -3.49 21.44
N THR A 73 -11.42 -4.67 20.98
CA THR A 73 -11.03 -4.90 19.58
C THR A 73 -12.01 -5.84 18.92
N ASN A 74 -12.62 -5.37 17.84
CA ASN A 74 -13.50 -6.16 16.98
C ASN A 74 -13.08 -5.96 15.53
N LEU A 75 -12.64 -7.01 14.87
CA LEU A 75 -12.09 -6.99 13.51
C LEU A 75 -12.93 -7.86 12.56
N PRO A 76 -14.18 -7.48 12.26
CA PRO A 76 -15.10 -8.30 11.45
C PRO A 76 -14.79 -8.25 9.95
N GLY A 77 -13.99 -7.27 9.50
CA GLY A 77 -13.60 -7.08 8.12
C GLY A 77 -13.38 -5.62 7.76
N THR A 78 -12.66 -5.40 6.68
CA THR A 78 -12.30 -4.07 6.16
C THR A 78 -13.54 -3.20 5.88
N GLU A 79 -14.57 -3.79 5.28
CA GLU A 79 -15.80 -3.09 4.88
C GLU A 79 -16.62 -2.60 6.08
N ALA A 80 -16.49 -3.26 7.23
CA ALA A 80 -17.17 -2.85 8.45
C ALA A 80 -16.46 -1.70 9.20
N ALA A 81 -15.21 -1.44 8.91
CA ALA A 81 -14.38 -0.49 9.64
C ALA A 81 -14.97 0.92 9.70
N MET A 82 -15.29 1.48 8.54
CA MET A 82 -15.85 2.84 8.44
C MET A 82 -17.24 2.92 9.09
N ALA A 83 -18.05 1.85 8.98
CA ALA A 83 -19.32 1.77 9.65
C ALA A 83 -19.17 1.85 11.18
N GLY A 84 -18.09 1.32 11.75
CA GLY A 84 -17.77 1.38 13.17
C GLY A 84 -17.65 2.80 13.72
N ILE A 85 -16.84 3.66 13.08
CA ILE A 85 -16.72 5.08 13.49
C ILE A 85 -17.95 5.89 13.12
N THR A 86 -18.60 5.58 11.99
CA THR A 86 -19.81 6.28 11.55
C THR A 86 -20.97 6.04 12.52
N SER A 87 -21.12 4.82 13.05
CA SER A 87 -22.16 4.51 14.05
C SER A 87 -21.81 4.94 15.48
N GLY A 88 -20.53 5.30 15.75
CA GLY A 88 -20.04 5.68 17.06
C GLY A 88 -19.75 4.50 18.01
N ILE A 89 -19.71 3.27 17.51
CA ILE A 89 -19.31 2.09 18.29
C ILE A 89 -17.79 1.94 18.40
N ALA A 90 -17.02 2.62 17.56
CA ALA A 90 -15.55 2.62 17.57
C ALA A 90 -14.99 4.04 17.71
N ASP A 91 -13.83 4.13 18.33
CA ASP A 91 -12.99 5.34 18.41
C ASP A 91 -12.03 5.36 17.21
N VAL A 92 -11.61 4.17 16.76
CA VAL A 92 -10.62 3.97 15.68
C VAL A 92 -11.15 2.93 14.69
N ALA A 93 -11.18 3.29 13.41
CA ALA A 93 -11.45 2.39 12.31
C ALA A 93 -10.15 2.03 11.60
N PHE A 94 -9.70 0.79 11.76
CA PHE A 94 -8.55 0.28 11.00
C PHE A 94 -9.04 -0.33 9.70
N ILE A 95 -8.87 0.40 8.58
CA ILE A 95 -9.45 -0.04 7.32
C ILE A 95 -8.45 -0.89 6.49
N GLY A 96 -7.15 -0.69 6.70
CA GLY A 96 -6.10 -1.45 6.01
C GLY A 96 -5.93 -1.11 4.53
N ARG A 97 -6.69 -0.15 4.01
CA ARG A 97 -6.66 0.43 2.67
C ARG A 97 -7.11 1.88 2.75
N GLU A 98 -7.18 2.54 1.64
CA GLU A 98 -7.85 3.84 1.54
C GLU A 98 -9.38 3.66 1.67
N GLY A 99 -10.05 4.60 2.33
CA GLY A 99 -11.51 4.62 2.40
C GLY A 99 -12.13 4.82 1.02
N TYR A 100 -13.15 4.04 0.70
CA TYR A 100 -13.92 4.27 -0.52
C TYR A 100 -14.70 5.58 -0.45
N ARG A 101 -14.93 6.18 -1.60
CA ARG A 101 -15.72 7.40 -1.70
C ARG A 101 -17.11 7.26 -1.05
N ALA A 102 -17.75 6.11 -1.24
CA ALA A 102 -19.04 5.82 -0.61
C ALA A 102 -18.96 5.78 0.92
N GLU A 103 -17.91 5.20 1.48
CA GLU A 103 -17.66 5.14 2.93
C GLU A 103 -17.41 6.55 3.51
N ILE A 104 -16.54 7.32 2.86
CA ILE A 104 -16.25 8.72 3.24
C ILE A 104 -17.50 9.59 3.14
N ASN A 105 -18.27 9.46 2.04
CA ASN A 105 -19.52 10.21 1.86
C ASN A 105 -20.59 9.80 2.87
N GLY A 106 -20.68 8.52 3.23
CA GLY A 106 -21.59 8.04 4.27
C GLY A 106 -21.28 8.66 5.64
N PHE A 107 -19.98 8.72 6.00
CA PHE A 107 -19.53 9.41 7.21
C PHE A 107 -19.85 10.91 7.15
N LYS A 108 -19.48 11.58 6.04
CA LYS A 108 -19.74 13.01 5.82
C LYS A 108 -21.23 13.35 5.85
N GLY A 109 -22.08 12.48 5.31
CA GLY A 109 -23.55 12.63 5.36
C GLY A 109 -24.08 12.64 6.80
N ARG A 110 -23.46 11.89 7.71
CA ARG A 110 -23.85 11.85 9.12
C ARG A 110 -23.32 13.05 9.93
N PHE A 111 -22.05 13.41 9.72
CA PHE A 111 -21.37 14.35 10.60
C PHE A 111 -21.14 15.75 9.98
N GLY A 112 -21.35 15.91 8.67
CA GLY A 112 -21.13 17.17 7.95
C GLY A 112 -19.66 17.44 7.57
N TYR A 113 -18.72 16.54 7.91
CA TYR A 113 -17.30 16.62 7.59
C TYR A 113 -16.73 15.23 7.31
N GLU A 114 -15.55 15.15 6.72
CA GLU A 114 -14.89 13.89 6.41
C GLU A 114 -14.15 13.32 7.62
N PRO A 115 -14.02 11.99 7.75
CA PRO A 115 -13.22 11.40 8.82
C PRO A 115 -11.74 11.74 8.62
N LEU A 116 -10.99 11.86 9.70
CA LEU A 116 -9.55 12.05 9.63
C LEU A 116 -8.85 10.73 9.35
N GLY A 117 -8.17 10.63 8.19
CA GLY A 117 -7.38 9.48 7.78
C GLY A 117 -5.90 9.66 8.12
N ILE A 118 -5.32 8.66 8.76
CA ILE A 118 -3.92 8.58 9.15
C ILE A 118 -3.30 7.35 8.47
N GLU A 119 -2.26 7.54 7.71
CA GLU A 119 -1.48 6.48 7.10
C GLU A 119 -0.54 5.88 8.15
N ILE A 120 -0.60 4.57 8.34
CA ILE A 120 0.04 3.90 9.47
C ILE A 120 0.97 2.75 9.08
N SER A 121 1.04 2.43 7.80
CA SER A 121 2.06 1.57 7.20
C SER A 121 2.04 1.76 5.69
N SER A 122 3.15 1.54 5.02
CA SER A 122 3.17 1.37 3.57
C SER A 122 2.48 0.06 3.20
N GLY A 123 1.99 -0.03 1.96
CA GLY A 123 1.35 -1.23 1.46
C GLY A 123 2.30 -2.44 1.43
N SER A 124 1.72 -3.62 1.37
CA SER A 124 2.47 -4.86 1.15
C SER A 124 3.04 -4.90 -0.26
N PHE A 125 4.23 -5.45 -0.43
CA PHE A 125 4.81 -5.66 -1.76
C PHE A 125 4.22 -6.89 -2.49
N GLY A 126 3.67 -7.85 -1.80
CA GLY A 126 3.10 -9.05 -2.44
C GLY A 126 2.57 -10.07 -1.44
N THR A 127 2.31 -9.67 -0.20
CA THR A 127 1.75 -10.57 0.82
C THR A 127 0.26 -10.81 0.54
N PRO A 128 -0.18 -12.07 0.41
CA PRO A 128 -1.59 -12.39 0.18
C PRO A 128 -2.53 -11.76 1.22
N HIS A 129 -3.72 -11.33 0.78
CA HIS A 129 -4.77 -10.73 1.61
C HIS A 129 -4.40 -9.41 2.30
N LYS A 130 -3.30 -8.76 1.88
CA LYS A 130 -2.91 -7.43 2.36
C LYS A 130 -3.16 -6.38 1.28
N THR A 131 -3.22 -5.12 1.68
CA THR A 131 -3.22 -4.01 0.74
C THR A 131 -1.85 -3.92 0.08
N PHE A 132 -1.80 -4.17 -1.19
CA PHE A 132 -0.57 -4.13 -1.98
C PHE A 132 -0.59 -3.00 -3.00
N SER A 133 0.59 -2.55 -3.42
CA SER A 133 0.75 -1.66 -4.58
C SER A 133 0.20 -2.31 -5.84
N LEU A 134 -0.19 -1.48 -6.80
CA LEU A 134 -0.56 -1.93 -8.15
C LEU A 134 0.56 -1.61 -9.12
N GLU A 135 0.89 -2.58 -9.94
CA GLU A 135 1.90 -2.45 -10.99
C GLU A 135 1.24 -2.51 -12.35
N VAL A 136 1.88 -1.87 -13.34
CA VAL A 136 1.49 -1.96 -14.74
C VAL A 136 2.37 -2.98 -15.44
N PHE A 137 1.72 -3.93 -16.11
CA PHE A 137 2.36 -5.04 -16.81
C PHE A 137 2.06 -5.00 -18.30
N ILE A 138 3.00 -5.50 -19.08
CA ILE A 138 2.87 -5.77 -20.52
C ILE A 138 3.39 -7.17 -20.83
N HIS A 139 3.06 -7.69 -22.00
CA HIS A 139 3.67 -8.92 -22.47
C HIS A 139 5.20 -8.78 -22.59
N ALA A 140 5.95 -9.83 -22.28
CA ALA A 140 7.42 -9.78 -22.21
C ALA A 140 8.08 -9.38 -23.56
N SER A 141 7.46 -9.72 -24.70
CA SER A 141 7.95 -9.37 -26.04
C SER A 141 7.77 -7.88 -26.40
N ASN A 142 6.91 -7.13 -25.70
CA ASN A 142 6.66 -5.72 -26.01
C ASN A 142 7.91 -4.87 -25.69
N PRO A 143 8.41 -4.03 -26.61
CA PRO A 143 9.67 -3.31 -26.42
C PRO A 143 9.57 -2.06 -25.54
N ILE A 144 8.35 -1.62 -25.13
CA ILE A 144 8.21 -0.41 -24.33
C ILE A 144 8.89 -0.55 -22.96
N LYS A 145 9.54 0.49 -22.48
CA LYS A 145 10.32 0.44 -21.23
C LYS A 145 9.62 1.08 -20.04
N GLY A 146 8.67 1.96 -20.30
CA GLY A 146 7.94 2.65 -19.25
C GLY A 146 6.88 3.58 -19.81
N LEU A 147 6.01 4.07 -18.92
CA LEU A 147 4.93 5.00 -19.22
C LEU A 147 4.92 6.13 -18.20
N THR A 148 4.49 7.31 -18.60
CA THR A 148 4.11 8.35 -17.65
C THR A 148 2.71 8.08 -17.10
N MET A 149 2.38 8.59 -15.91
CA MET A 149 1.04 8.49 -15.34
C MET A 149 -0.03 9.07 -16.29
N ALA A 150 0.29 10.13 -17.03
CA ALA A 150 -0.58 10.70 -18.04
C ALA A 150 -0.85 9.72 -19.22
N GLN A 151 0.14 8.92 -19.62
CA GLN A 151 -0.05 7.88 -20.63
C GLN A 151 -0.86 6.71 -20.08
N VAL A 152 -0.61 6.30 -18.84
CA VAL A 152 -1.43 5.28 -18.15
C VAL A 152 -2.90 5.73 -18.10
N GLN A 153 -3.16 6.98 -17.73
CA GLN A 153 -4.51 7.55 -17.76
C GLN A 153 -5.13 7.51 -19.16
N ALA A 154 -4.37 7.87 -20.21
CA ALA A 154 -4.87 7.90 -21.58
C ALA A 154 -5.15 6.50 -22.16
N ILE A 155 -4.51 5.45 -21.64
CA ILE A 155 -4.72 4.05 -22.02
C ILE A 155 -5.95 3.47 -21.30
N PHE A 156 -5.98 3.58 -19.97
CA PHE A 156 -7.00 2.96 -19.12
C PHE A 156 -8.28 3.78 -18.98
N GLY A 157 -8.22 5.09 -19.26
CA GLY A 157 -9.37 5.98 -19.27
C GLY A 157 -9.99 6.16 -20.66
N CYS A 158 -11.15 6.82 -20.71
CA CYS A 158 -11.74 7.27 -21.97
C CYS A 158 -10.82 8.24 -22.71
N SER A 159 -10.11 9.09 -21.94
CA SER A 159 -9.08 10.00 -22.42
C SER A 159 -8.10 10.35 -21.31
N GLY A 160 -6.90 10.74 -21.69
CA GLY A 160 -5.90 11.34 -20.80
C GLY A 160 -5.99 12.86 -20.74
N PRO A 161 -4.98 13.52 -20.13
CA PRO A 161 -4.90 14.96 -20.04
C PRO A 161 -5.00 15.64 -21.41
N GLY A 162 -5.81 16.70 -21.49
CA GLY A 162 -6.07 17.41 -22.73
C GLY A 162 -6.91 16.64 -23.77
N GLY A 163 -7.64 15.60 -23.34
CA GLY A 163 -8.52 14.82 -24.20
C GLY A 163 -7.80 13.83 -25.11
N LYS A 164 -6.51 13.61 -24.91
CA LYS A 164 -5.73 12.64 -25.69
C LYS A 164 -6.18 11.20 -25.41
N THR A 165 -6.35 10.42 -26.46
CA THR A 165 -6.58 8.98 -26.39
C THR A 165 -5.33 8.24 -26.85
N VAL A 166 -5.04 7.10 -26.22
CA VAL A 166 -3.99 6.18 -26.61
C VAL A 166 -4.65 4.82 -26.86
N ARG A 167 -4.63 4.35 -28.09
CA ARG A 167 -5.32 3.12 -28.48
C ARG A 167 -4.42 2.16 -29.24
N THR A 168 -3.28 2.64 -29.75
CA THR A 168 -2.27 1.83 -30.43
C THR A 168 -0.91 2.02 -29.78
N TRP A 169 -0.03 1.07 -29.98
CA TRP A 169 1.35 1.17 -29.50
C TRP A 169 2.13 2.29 -30.21
N GLY A 170 1.71 2.69 -31.41
CA GLY A 170 2.26 3.85 -32.12
C GLY A 170 1.93 5.18 -31.48
N ASP A 171 0.79 5.31 -30.81
CA ASP A 171 0.43 6.51 -30.05
C ASP A 171 1.40 6.77 -28.88
N LEU A 172 2.12 5.73 -28.46
CA LEU A 172 3.18 5.80 -27.43
C LEU A 172 4.59 5.98 -28.02
N GLY A 173 4.69 6.17 -29.36
CA GLY A 173 5.96 6.40 -30.06
C GLY A 173 6.69 5.13 -30.50
N LEU A 174 6.08 3.94 -30.39
CA LEU A 174 6.65 2.74 -30.99
C LEU A 174 6.56 2.81 -32.52
N THR A 175 7.54 2.22 -33.19
CA THR A 175 7.65 2.19 -34.66
C THR A 175 7.69 0.75 -35.18
N GLY A 176 7.58 0.58 -36.51
CA GLY A 176 7.52 -0.74 -37.13
C GLY A 176 6.14 -1.39 -37.03
N PRO A 177 6.02 -2.70 -37.23
CA PRO A 177 4.73 -3.39 -37.29
C PRO A 177 3.86 -3.19 -36.04
N ILE A 178 4.46 -3.19 -34.84
CA ILE A 178 3.74 -3.02 -33.57
C ILE A 178 3.03 -1.65 -33.46
N ALA A 179 3.47 -0.63 -34.16
CA ALA A 179 2.89 0.70 -34.10
C ALA A 179 1.41 0.76 -34.43
N THR A 180 0.95 -0.13 -35.31
CA THR A 180 -0.46 -0.21 -35.76
C THR A 180 -1.30 -1.17 -34.93
N HIS A 181 -0.68 -1.92 -34.02
CA HIS A 181 -1.40 -2.86 -33.16
C HIS A 181 -2.23 -2.10 -32.11
N PRO A 182 -3.49 -2.52 -31.89
CA PRO A 182 -4.30 -1.96 -30.82
C PRO A 182 -3.73 -2.35 -29.46
N ILE A 183 -3.95 -1.51 -28.45
CA ILE A 183 -3.63 -1.84 -27.06
C ILE A 183 -4.86 -2.51 -26.43
N HIS A 184 -4.73 -3.77 -26.02
CA HIS A 184 -5.77 -4.48 -25.28
C HIS A 184 -5.57 -4.26 -23.78
N VAL A 185 -6.60 -3.81 -23.08
CA VAL A 185 -6.53 -3.35 -21.69
C VAL A 185 -7.19 -4.36 -20.76
N TYR A 186 -6.48 -4.72 -19.67
CA TYR A 186 -6.93 -5.71 -18.68
C TYR A 186 -6.85 -5.13 -17.27
N GLY A 187 -7.83 -5.42 -16.42
CA GLY A 187 -7.83 -4.92 -15.06
C GLY A 187 -8.83 -5.59 -14.14
N TYR A 188 -8.94 -5.09 -12.93
CA TYR A 188 -9.92 -5.53 -11.95
C TYR A 188 -11.30 -4.97 -12.27
N GLN A 189 -12.34 -5.71 -11.87
CA GLN A 189 -13.72 -5.27 -11.94
C GLN A 189 -13.92 -3.98 -11.14
N PHE A 190 -14.76 -3.07 -11.64
CA PHE A 190 -14.86 -1.67 -11.22
C PHE A 190 -15.28 -1.47 -9.76
N ASP A 191 -15.99 -2.42 -9.15
CA ASP A 191 -16.44 -2.36 -7.75
C ASP A 191 -15.42 -2.92 -6.77
N THR A 192 -14.27 -3.42 -7.26
CA THR A 192 -13.19 -3.90 -6.39
C THR A 192 -12.37 -2.75 -5.80
N GLY A 193 -11.75 -3.00 -4.64
CA GLY A 193 -10.83 -2.04 -4.03
C GLY A 193 -9.62 -1.69 -4.87
N MET A 194 -9.19 -2.61 -5.73
CA MET A 194 -8.06 -2.39 -6.63
C MET A 194 -8.43 -1.42 -7.74
N ALA A 195 -9.58 -1.61 -8.39
CA ALA A 195 -10.10 -0.69 -9.39
C ALA A 195 -10.44 0.68 -8.78
N GLY A 196 -11.01 0.71 -7.58
CA GLY A 196 -11.30 1.97 -6.85
C GLY A 196 -10.04 2.78 -6.56
N TYR A 197 -8.97 2.14 -6.13
CA TYR A 197 -7.67 2.80 -5.93
C TYR A 197 -7.10 3.31 -7.28
N PHE A 198 -7.08 2.46 -8.31
CA PHE A 198 -6.60 2.85 -9.64
C PHE A 198 -7.41 4.01 -10.23
N ASN A 199 -8.74 3.98 -10.10
CA ASN A 199 -9.60 5.08 -10.50
C ASN A 199 -9.23 6.41 -9.80
N ARG A 200 -8.96 6.36 -8.50
CA ARG A 200 -8.57 7.56 -7.73
C ARG A 200 -7.24 8.13 -8.20
N VAL A 201 -6.20 7.30 -8.27
CA VAL A 201 -4.82 7.75 -8.53
C VAL A 201 -4.59 8.04 -10.02
N VAL A 202 -5.12 7.20 -10.90
CA VAL A 202 -4.87 7.29 -12.35
C VAL A 202 -5.95 8.06 -13.08
N LEU A 203 -7.24 7.81 -12.76
CA LEU A 203 -8.37 8.43 -13.44
C LEU A 203 -8.97 9.61 -12.66
N HIS A 204 -8.35 10.03 -11.54
CA HIS A 204 -8.74 11.18 -10.72
C HIS A 204 -10.21 11.17 -10.30
N ASP A 205 -10.71 10.00 -9.90
CA ASP A 205 -12.10 9.74 -9.48
C ASP A 205 -13.17 10.09 -10.54
N THR A 206 -12.79 10.18 -11.81
CA THR A 206 -13.75 10.47 -12.89
C THR A 206 -14.66 9.28 -13.18
N GLY A 207 -14.22 8.06 -12.91
CA GLY A 207 -14.94 6.83 -13.25
C GLY A 207 -15.04 6.58 -14.76
N THR A 208 -14.30 7.34 -15.58
CA THR A 208 -14.35 7.27 -17.04
C THR A 208 -13.32 6.27 -17.56
N TRP A 209 -13.64 5.00 -17.47
CA TRP A 209 -12.77 3.91 -17.93
C TRP A 209 -12.76 3.77 -19.46
N ASN A 210 -11.70 3.18 -19.99
CA ASN A 210 -11.64 2.73 -21.36
C ASN A 210 -12.75 1.68 -21.60
N ALA A 211 -13.59 1.91 -22.60
CA ALA A 211 -14.73 1.03 -22.90
C ALA A 211 -14.31 -0.39 -23.33
N ASP A 212 -13.07 -0.55 -23.84
CA ASP A 212 -12.52 -1.84 -24.26
C ASP A 212 -11.78 -2.57 -23.12
N LEU A 213 -11.79 -2.03 -21.87
CA LEU A 213 -11.19 -2.69 -20.71
C LEU A 213 -11.90 -4.02 -20.46
N LYS A 214 -11.14 -5.10 -20.48
CA LYS A 214 -11.59 -6.42 -20.04
C LYS A 214 -11.31 -6.52 -18.54
N ASP A 215 -12.35 -6.49 -17.75
CA ASP A 215 -12.29 -6.59 -16.31
C ASP A 215 -12.49 -8.02 -15.81
N PHE A 216 -11.90 -8.32 -14.65
CA PHE A 216 -11.96 -9.63 -14.01
C PHE A 216 -12.34 -9.48 -12.54
N ASP A 217 -13.19 -10.40 -12.09
CA ASP A 217 -13.54 -10.56 -10.69
C ASP A 217 -12.82 -11.76 -10.07
N ASN A 218 -12.85 -11.84 -8.74
CA ASN A 218 -12.36 -12.99 -8.00
C ASN A 218 -13.14 -14.25 -8.37
N GLY A 219 -12.41 -15.33 -8.60
CA GLY A 219 -12.98 -16.67 -8.79
C GLY A 219 -12.94 -17.50 -7.52
N ARG A 220 -13.32 -18.77 -7.68
CA ARG A 220 -13.12 -19.80 -6.66
C ARG A 220 -12.54 -21.06 -7.28
N ASP A 221 -11.70 -21.75 -6.53
CA ASP A 221 -11.19 -23.05 -6.92
C ASP A 221 -12.20 -24.17 -6.61
N ALA A 222 -11.82 -25.42 -6.90
CA ALA A 222 -12.67 -26.58 -6.66
C ALA A 222 -12.98 -26.83 -5.16
N ASN A 223 -12.22 -26.25 -4.24
CA ASN A 223 -12.41 -26.33 -2.80
C ASN A 223 -13.22 -25.15 -2.25
N GLY A 224 -13.60 -24.18 -3.13
CA GLY A 224 -14.29 -22.96 -2.75
C GLY A 224 -13.38 -21.83 -2.26
N GLU A 225 -12.07 -22.00 -2.30
CA GLU A 225 -11.09 -20.98 -1.93
C GLU A 225 -11.06 -19.85 -2.97
N VAL A 226 -10.92 -18.62 -2.50
CA VAL A 226 -10.91 -17.44 -3.38
C VAL A 226 -9.63 -17.40 -4.22
N ILE A 227 -9.80 -17.36 -5.54
CA ILE A 227 -8.73 -17.04 -6.49
C ILE A 227 -8.85 -15.56 -6.84
N ASN A 228 -7.80 -14.79 -6.51
CA ASN A 228 -7.78 -13.35 -6.79
C ASN A 228 -7.81 -13.07 -8.29
N ALA A 229 -8.57 -12.06 -8.69
CA ALA A 229 -8.69 -11.59 -10.08
C ALA A 229 -7.34 -11.35 -10.77
N GLY A 230 -6.31 -10.92 -10.03
CA GLY A 230 -4.96 -10.72 -10.56
C GLY A 230 -4.37 -11.93 -11.25
N VAL A 231 -4.73 -13.15 -10.81
CA VAL A 231 -4.33 -14.40 -11.48
C VAL A 231 -4.90 -14.48 -12.90
N TYR A 232 -6.18 -14.16 -13.05
CA TYR A 232 -6.87 -14.19 -14.35
C TYR A 232 -6.40 -13.06 -15.26
N ILE A 233 -6.21 -11.85 -14.72
CA ILE A 233 -5.70 -10.67 -15.41
C ILE A 233 -4.35 -10.99 -16.05
N LEU A 234 -3.37 -11.45 -15.24
CA LEU A 234 -2.02 -11.68 -15.74
C LEU A 234 -1.91 -12.94 -16.59
N LYS A 235 -2.80 -13.92 -16.42
CA LYS A 235 -2.93 -15.05 -17.36
C LYS A 235 -3.46 -14.61 -18.72
N ALA A 236 -4.44 -13.71 -18.76
CA ALA A 236 -4.97 -13.16 -20.03
C ALA A 236 -3.89 -12.33 -20.74
N LEU A 237 -3.16 -11.49 -19.99
CA LEU A 237 -2.04 -10.71 -20.51
C LEU A 237 -0.92 -11.59 -21.09
N ALA A 238 -0.55 -12.67 -20.42
CA ALA A 238 0.50 -13.60 -20.87
C ALA A 238 0.17 -14.26 -22.22
N ALA A 239 -1.09 -14.34 -22.57
CA ALA A 239 -1.54 -14.89 -23.86
C ALA A 239 -1.72 -13.82 -24.96
N ASP A 240 -1.45 -12.54 -24.65
CA ASP A 240 -1.72 -11.42 -25.55
C ASP A 240 -0.52 -10.47 -25.68
N PRO A 241 0.26 -10.58 -26.80
CA PRO A 241 1.40 -9.70 -27.07
C PRO A 241 1.08 -8.21 -27.14
N ASP A 242 -0.17 -7.83 -27.40
CA ASP A 242 -0.64 -6.46 -27.53
C ASP A 242 -1.31 -5.93 -26.25
N GLY A 243 -1.27 -6.75 -25.18
CA GLY A 243 -1.92 -6.45 -23.91
C GLY A 243 -1.14 -5.52 -22.99
N ILE A 244 -1.89 -4.79 -22.18
CA ILE A 244 -1.43 -4.06 -20.99
C ILE A 244 -2.41 -4.30 -19.83
N ALA A 245 -1.90 -4.45 -18.63
CA ALA A 245 -2.71 -4.72 -17.44
C ALA A 245 -2.24 -3.95 -16.21
N PHE A 246 -3.14 -3.73 -15.25
CA PHE A 246 -2.74 -3.40 -13.88
C PHE A 246 -3.12 -4.53 -12.93
N ALA A 247 -2.15 -4.96 -12.12
CA ALA A 247 -2.31 -6.06 -11.16
C ALA A 247 -1.23 -5.96 -10.07
N ASN A 248 -0.92 -7.07 -9.38
CA ASN A 248 0.17 -7.13 -8.43
C ASN A 248 1.23 -8.18 -8.82
N LEU A 249 2.48 -7.91 -8.46
CA LEU A 249 3.65 -8.76 -8.75
C LEU A 249 3.52 -10.20 -8.26
N GLN A 250 2.76 -10.47 -7.20
CA GLN A 250 2.58 -11.83 -6.69
C GLN A 250 1.96 -12.81 -7.71
N TYR A 251 1.32 -12.29 -8.78
CA TYR A 251 0.67 -13.10 -9.82
C TYR A 251 1.49 -13.18 -11.12
N THR A 252 2.71 -12.65 -11.12
CA THR A 252 3.56 -12.58 -12.32
C THR A 252 3.99 -13.96 -12.83
N ASN A 253 4.35 -14.04 -14.11
CA ASN A 253 4.89 -15.19 -14.77
C ASN A 253 5.95 -14.77 -15.82
N PRO A 254 6.72 -15.69 -16.45
CA PRO A 254 7.81 -15.34 -17.37
C PRO A 254 7.38 -14.65 -18.68
N ASP A 255 6.10 -14.78 -19.07
CA ASP A 255 5.60 -14.23 -20.34
C ASP A 255 5.19 -12.77 -20.24
N ILE A 256 5.23 -12.19 -19.02
CA ILE A 256 4.90 -10.80 -18.78
C ILE A 256 6.05 -10.09 -18.04
N LYS A 257 6.06 -8.78 -18.12
CA LYS A 257 7.00 -7.94 -17.36
C LYS A 257 6.33 -6.70 -16.83
N GLN A 258 6.75 -6.28 -15.65
CA GLN A 258 6.45 -4.97 -15.11
C GLN A 258 7.15 -3.90 -15.95
N ILE A 259 6.51 -2.73 -16.10
CA ILE A 259 7.14 -1.54 -16.69
C ILE A 259 7.29 -0.42 -15.67
N GLY A 260 8.31 0.40 -15.87
CA GLY A 260 8.53 1.57 -15.01
C GLY A 260 7.46 2.65 -15.25
N LEU A 261 7.07 3.34 -14.19
CA LEU A 261 6.16 4.48 -14.24
C LEU A 261 6.92 5.76 -13.89
N ALA A 262 6.65 6.82 -14.64
CA ALA A 262 7.14 8.17 -14.35
C ALA A 262 5.96 9.07 -13.97
N GLU A 263 6.10 9.81 -12.86
CA GLU A 263 5.09 10.75 -12.41
C GLU A 263 4.77 11.80 -13.49
N HIS A 264 5.81 12.31 -14.13
CA HIS A 264 5.70 13.36 -15.15
C HIS A 264 6.52 13.03 -16.40
N ALA A 265 6.19 13.69 -17.50
CA ALA A 265 6.96 13.59 -18.74
C ALA A 265 8.43 14.04 -18.53
N GLY A 266 9.37 13.20 -18.94
CA GLY A 266 10.81 13.41 -18.75
C GLY A 266 11.34 13.00 -17.37
N GLY A 267 10.49 12.56 -16.46
CA GLY A 267 10.89 11.95 -15.20
C GLY A 267 11.45 10.53 -15.37
N PRO A 268 12.12 10.01 -14.33
CA PRO A 268 12.64 8.64 -14.36
C PRO A 268 11.50 7.61 -14.38
N PHE A 269 11.68 6.55 -15.13
CA PHE A 269 10.80 5.38 -15.04
C PHE A 269 11.19 4.54 -13.83
N VAL A 270 10.32 4.52 -12.82
CA VAL A 270 10.50 3.80 -11.56
C VAL A 270 9.74 2.49 -11.60
N LEU A 271 10.39 1.37 -11.28
CA LEU A 271 9.76 0.06 -11.08
C LEU A 271 9.27 -0.05 -9.64
N ALA A 272 8.20 -0.79 -9.40
CA ALA A 272 7.80 -1.15 -8.05
C ALA A 272 8.80 -2.15 -7.47
N THR A 273 9.45 -1.77 -6.40
CA THR A 273 10.29 -2.60 -5.53
C THR A 273 9.90 -2.30 -4.08
N PRO A 274 10.28 -3.14 -3.11
CA PRO A 274 10.07 -2.80 -1.71
C PRO A 274 10.56 -1.40 -1.34
N GLU A 275 11.74 -0.99 -1.86
CA GLU A 275 12.36 0.31 -1.60
C GLU A 275 11.57 1.46 -2.24
N THR A 276 11.18 1.34 -3.52
CA THR A 276 10.47 2.42 -4.23
C THR A 276 9.01 2.58 -3.79
N ILE A 277 8.44 1.54 -3.18
CA ILE A 277 7.15 1.62 -2.50
C ILE A 277 7.33 2.29 -1.14
N TRP A 278 8.39 1.95 -0.40
CA TRP A 278 8.68 2.50 0.91
C TRP A 278 9.06 3.98 0.87
N ASP A 279 9.87 4.41 -0.11
CA ASP A 279 10.29 5.80 -0.27
C ASP A 279 9.30 6.65 -1.10
N HIS A 280 8.21 6.04 -1.58
CA HIS A 280 7.12 6.66 -2.35
C HIS A 280 7.53 7.20 -3.72
N THR A 281 8.66 6.75 -4.25
CA THR A 281 9.08 7.13 -5.61
C THR A 281 8.30 6.38 -6.68
N TYR A 282 7.70 5.22 -6.35
CA TYR A 282 6.81 4.52 -7.26
C TYR A 282 5.39 5.11 -7.22
N PRO A 283 4.82 5.59 -8.37
CA PRO A 283 3.58 6.36 -8.37
C PRO A 283 2.32 5.63 -7.88
N LEU A 284 2.27 4.30 -7.99
CA LEU A 284 1.12 3.49 -7.56
C LEU A 284 1.37 2.76 -6.22
N HIS A 285 2.17 3.36 -5.33
CA HIS A 285 2.32 2.88 -3.95
C HIS A 285 1.00 3.05 -3.17
N ARG A 286 0.82 2.27 -2.11
CA ARG A 286 -0.39 2.32 -1.27
C ARG A 286 -0.04 2.33 0.21
N PHE A 287 -1.01 2.72 1.02
CA PHE A 287 -0.92 2.76 2.48
C PHE A 287 -2.04 1.95 3.14
N SER A 288 -1.76 1.46 4.34
CA SER A 288 -2.81 1.10 5.28
C SER A 288 -3.24 2.34 6.04
N THR A 289 -4.54 2.58 6.11
CA THR A 289 -5.09 3.79 6.72
C THR A 289 -5.95 3.45 7.93
N LEU A 290 -5.78 4.27 8.96
CA LEU A 290 -6.62 4.31 10.14
C LEU A 290 -7.47 5.58 10.07
N TYR A 291 -8.78 5.47 10.38
CA TYR A 291 -9.69 6.61 10.41
C TYR A 291 -10.22 6.86 11.81
N ILE A 292 -10.39 8.13 12.16
CA ILE A 292 -11.03 8.59 13.39
C ILE A 292 -12.10 9.64 13.10
N ASN A 293 -13.05 9.76 14.01
CA ASN A 293 -14.03 10.83 13.99
C ASN A 293 -13.44 12.05 14.71
N ARG A 294 -13.01 13.04 13.94
CA ARG A 294 -12.54 14.35 14.44
C ARG A 294 -13.26 15.46 13.70
N ALA A 295 -14.04 16.25 14.41
CA ALA A 295 -14.64 17.46 13.86
C ALA A 295 -13.54 18.51 13.57
N PRO A 296 -13.61 19.26 12.48
CA PRO A 296 -12.66 20.31 12.15
C PRO A 296 -12.50 21.31 13.30
N GLY A 297 -11.27 21.69 13.61
CA GLY A 297 -10.94 22.62 14.69
C GLY A 297 -11.10 22.06 16.11
N THR A 298 -11.44 20.77 16.27
CA THR A 298 -11.48 20.14 17.61
C THR A 298 -10.24 19.29 17.84
N PRO A 299 -9.77 19.17 19.12
CA PRO A 299 -8.68 18.27 19.43
C PRO A 299 -9.09 16.82 19.26
N VAL A 300 -8.14 15.96 18.91
CA VAL A 300 -8.32 14.50 18.94
C VAL A 300 -8.46 14.06 20.40
N ASP A 301 -9.32 13.07 20.69
CA ASP A 301 -9.39 12.44 22.01
C ASP A 301 -7.99 12.01 22.46
N SER A 302 -7.60 12.37 23.68
CA SER A 302 -6.23 12.24 24.17
C SER A 302 -5.67 10.82 24.09
N LYS A 303 -6.46 9.80 24.47
CA LYS A 303 -5.99 8.41 24.44
C LYS A 303 -5.86 7.89 23.01
N VAL A 304 -6.73 8.34 22.10
CA VAL A 304 -6.66 8.01 20.68
C VAL A 304 -5.46 8.70 20.04
N LYS A 305 -5.23 10.00 20.33
CA LYS A 305 -4.04 10.73 19.86
C LYS A 305 -2.75 10.03 20.28
N GLU A 306 -2.61 9.72 21.58
CA GLU A 306 -1.41 9.02 22.09
C GLU A 306 -1.22 7.65 21.45
N PHE A 307 -2.30 6.88 21.22
CA PHE A 307 -2.19 5.58 20.55
C PHE A 307 -1.72 5.72 19.09
N ILE A 308 -2.22 6.71 18.37
CA ILE A 308 -1.78 6.99 16.99
C ILE A 308 -0.32 7.47 16.98
N LEU A 309 0.07 8.35 17.90
CA LEU A 309 1.46 8.79 18.06
C LEU A 309 2.41 7.62 18.35
N TYR A 310 1.97 6.66 19.17
CA TYR A 310 2.71 5.42 19.40
C TYR A 310 2.85 4.59 18.11
N ILE A 311 1.77 4.39 17.36
CA ILE A 311 1.82 3.66 16.08
C ILE A 311 2.83 4.33 15.13
N LEU A 312 2.84 5.67 15.03
CA LEU A 312 3.70 6.47 14.16
C LEU A 312 5.14 6.67 14.71
N SER A 313 5.50 5.99 15.78
CA SER A 313 6.83 6.04 16.39
C SER A 313 7.72 4.88 15.92
N ARG A 314 9.00 4.93 16.32
CA ARG A 314 9.95 3.83 16.12
C ARG A 314 9.41 2.50 16.65
N GLU A 315 8.88 2.47 17.85
CA GLU A 315 8.35 1.26 18.49
C GLU A 315 7.12 0.72 17.76
N GLY A 316 6.23 1.59 17.32
CA GLY A 316 5.05 1.22 16.53
C GLY A 316 5.42 0.70 15.15
N MET A 317 6.40 1.31 14.48
CA MET A 317 6.89 0.87 13.17
C MET A 317 7.77 -0.37 13.27
N GLN A 318 8.49 -0.57 14.38
CA GLN A 318 9.18 -1.84 14.64
C GLN A 318 8.18 -3.00 14.71
N ALA A 319 7.00 -2.78 15.30
CA ALA A 319 5.95 -3.79 15.31
C ALA A 319 5.45 -4.12 13.89
N VAL A 320 5.43 -3.15 12.96
CA VAL A 320 5.10 -3.39 11.53
C VAL A 320 6.20 -4.22 10.87
N ALA A 321 7.47 -3.86 11.07
CA ALA A 321 8.60 -4.61 10.53
C ALA A 321 8.63 -6.06 11.06
N ASP A 322 8.37 -6.26 12.35
CA ASP A 322 8.35 -7.59 12.99
C ASP A 322 7.15 -8.45 12.56
N ASP A 323 6.03 -7.84 12.18
CA ASP A 323 4.88 -8.55 11.63
C ASP A 323 5.14 -9.00 10.19
N GLY A 324 5.91 -8.23 9.42
CA GLY A 324 6.39 -8.55 8.08
C GLY A 324 5.32 -8.59 6.99
N ALA A 325 4.08 -8.23 7.30
CA ALA A 325 2.98 -8.24 6.34
C ALA A 325 2.86 -6.93 5.55
N TYR A 326 3.23 -5.84 6.19
CA TYR A 326 3.31 -4.48 5.65
C TYR A 326 4.73 -3.94 5.83
N THR A 327 5.04 -2.85 5.14
CA THR A 327 6.30 -2.14 5.29
C THR A 327 6.10 -0.94 6.22
N PRO A 328 7.01 -0.66 7.17
CA PRO A 328 6.99 0.58 7.95
C PRO A 328 6.92 1.81 7.04
N ILE A 329 6.33 2.90 7.53
CA ILE A 329 6.49 4.21 6.89
C ILE A 329 7.82 4.83 7.31
N ASN A 330 8.39 5.68 6.46
CA ASN A 330 9.60 6.44 6.78
C ASN A 330 9.29 7.66 7.69
N GLU A 331 10.33 8.29 8.24
CA GLU A 331 10.17 9.42 9.16
C GLU A 331 9.45 10.63 8.51
N HIS A 332 9.67 10.88 7.22
CA HIS A 332 9.00 11.98 6.52
C HIS A 332 7.47 11.79 6.54
N VAL A 333 7.01 10.62 6.12
CA VAL A 333 5.58 10.27 6.17
C VAL A 333 5.05 10.27 7.61
N ALA A 334 5.78 9.67 8.55
CA ALA A 334 5.36 9.65 9.94
C ALA A 334 5.19 11.07 10.51
N GLN A 335 6.07 12.00 10.14
CA GLN A 335 5.96 13.40 10.54
C GLN A 335 4.72 14.08 9.94
N GLU A 336 4.46 13.89 8.65
CA GLU A 336 3.24 14.40 8.00
C GLU A 336 1.97 13.89 8.70
N GLN A 337 1.95 12.58 9.01
CA GLN A 337 0.79 11.99 9.69
C GLN A 337 0.62 12.51 11.12
N ARG A 338 1.72 12.72 11.86
CA ARG A 338 1.67 13.34 13.20
C ARG A 338 1.09 14.76 13.17
N HIS A 339 1.44 15.59 12.17
CA HIS A 339 0.89 16.93 11.99
C HIS A 339 -0.63 16.95 11.77
N LYS A 340 -1.20 15.88 11.19
CA LYS A 340 -2.66 15.77 11.04
C LYS A 340 -3.40 15.68 12.39
N LEU A 341 -2.70 15.37 13.49
CA LEU A 341 -3.30 15.20 14.82
C LEU A 341 -3.34 16.50 15.64
N ASP A 342 -2.73 17.56 15.16
CA ASP A 342 -2.64 18.88 15.83
C ASP A 342 -3.86 19.76 15.60
#